data_780f5382890bd56a9d0e43b5ada6f477
#
_entry.id   780f5382890bd56a9d0e43b5ada6f477
#
_cell.length_a   1.000
_cell.length_b   1.000
_cell.length_c   1.000
_cell.angle_alpha   90.00
_cell.angle_beta   90.00
_cell.angle_gamma   90.00
#
_symmetry.space_group_name_H-M   'P 1'
#
loop_
_entity.id
_entity.type
_entity.pdbx_description
1 polymer ?
#
loop_
_entity_poly.entity_id
_entity_poly.type
_entity_poly.pdbx_seq_one_letter_code
_entity_poly.pdbx_strand_id
1 'polypeptide(L)'
;NLKRAFPEWSEKRIRQVALASAAGMVEMGFFSLAYPCMSDRRIRRSLSFSPAAVVKMRELQRTGEPVVVFIPHVALFETLGASPLFAPIGDKKLGGIYRPHRNPAIEKWMLDARERSGNRMFARDKALVSAKSHLLDNNWLAVLYDQNAGINGTLITFLERLASATPLPGLLAKGTKARAVFALPQRKSFFRATLFLQEMRSKDPNGLIAESHELLERYLRSSDKACAEWLWAHGRWKTQNRAPNRFRLVAKRKDLPPPENFPRKTKFWIRMPNWLGDVVMALPLLQALRIARPD
;
A
#
# COMPACT_ATOMS: atom_id res chain seq x y z
N ASN A 1 3.32 -10.32 -12.98
CA ASN A 1 2.86 -9.00 -12.58
C ASN A 1 3.54 -7.87 -13.38
N LEU A 2 4.89 -7.85 -13.48
CA LEU A 2 5.65 -6.84 -14.26
C LEU A 2 5.15 -6.74 -15.71
N LYS A 3 5.06 -7.86 -16.44
CA LYS A 3 4.55 -7.87 -17.82
C LYS A 3 3.12 -7.34 -17.95
N ARG A 4 2.31 -7.46 -16.91
CA ARG A 4 0.95 -6.89 -16.88
C ARG A 4 0.96 -5.39 -16.61
N ALA A 5 1.86 -4.92 -15.77
CA ALA A 5 2.01 -3.50 -15.45
C ALA A 5 2.67 -2.73 -16.60
N PHE A 6 3.66 -3.35 -17.23
CA PHE A 6 4.51 -2.75 -18.28
C PHE A 6 4.54 -3.64 -19.52
N PRO A 7 3.44 -3.79 -20.26
CA PRO A 7 3.37 -4.65 -21.45
C PRO A 7 4.29 -4.16 -22.59
N GLU A 8 4.68 -2.90 -22.58
CA GLU A 8 5.60 -2.25 -23.52
C GLU A 8 7.07 -2.59 -23.27
N TRP A 9 7.41 -3.17 -22.10
CA TRP A 9 8.80 -3.51 -21.81
C TRP A 9 9.24 -4.78 -22.52
N SER A 10 10.51 -4.78 -22.96
CA SER A 10 11.13 -5.98 -23.53
C SER A 10 11.24 -7.09 -22.48
N GLU A 11 11.22 -8.34 -22.92
CA GLU A 11 11.37 -9.52 -22.04
C GLU A 11 12.70 -9.46 -21.26
N LYS A 12 13.77 -8.95 -21.88
CA LYS A 12 15.08 -8.73 -21.23
C LYS A 12 14.95 -7.77 -20.04
N ARG A 13 14.29 -6.62 -20.22
CA ARG A 13 14.07 -5.63 -19.15
C ARG A 13 13.20 -6.20 -18.02
N ILE A 14 12.10 -6.86 -18.39
CA ILE A 14 11.21 -7.53 -17.40
C ILE A 14 12.01 -8.54 -16.58
N ARG A 15 12.82 -9.37 -17.20
CA ARG A 15 13.66 -10.37 -16.51
C ARG A 15 14.67 -9.70 -15.56
N GLN A 16 15.34 -8.65 -15.99
CA GLN A 16 16.31 -7.91 -15.17
C GLN A 16 15.65 -7.31 -13.91
N VAL A 17 14.53 -6.62 -14.08
CA VAL A 17 13.79 -6.03 -12.96
C VAL A 17 13.22 -7.11 -12.04
N ALA A 18 12.73 -8.23 -12.58
CA ALA A 18 12.23 -9.35 -11.79
C ALA A 18 13.32 -10.01 -10.93
N LEU A 19 14.52 -10.21 -11.48
CA LEU A 19 15.67 -10.76 -10.75
C LEU A 19 16.13 -9.80 -9.64
N ALA A 20 16.22 -8.51 -9.95
CA ALA A 20 16.56 -7.49 -8.95
C ALA A 20 15.52 -7.43 -7.82
N SER A 21 14.22 -7.54 -8.14
CA SER A 21 13.15 -7.61 -7.14
C SER A 21 13.25 -8.88 -6.28
N ALA A 22 13.53 -10.03 -6.90
CA ALA A 22 13.73 -11.28 -6.16
C ALA A 22 14.91 -11.18 -5.18
N ALA A 23 16.02 -10.60 -5.59
CA ALA A 23 17.17 -10.36 -4.72
C ALA A 23 16.82 -9.44 -3.54
N GLY A 24 16.07 -8.35 -3.79
CA GLY A 24 15.56 -7.47 -2.72
C GLY A 24 14.62 -8.18 -1.74
N MET A 25 13.77 -9.09 -2.22
CA MET A 25 12.90 -9.91 -1.37
C MET A 25 13.69 -10.89 -0.49
N VAL A 26 14.74 -11.51 -1.04
CA VAL A 26 15.65 -12.38 -0.28
C VAL A 26 16.37 -11.57 0.79
N GLU A 27 16.90 -10.39 0.45
CA GLU A 27 17.52 -9.47 1.41
C GLU A 27 16.56 -9.11 2.55
N MET A 28 15.30 -8.76 2.23
CA MET A 28 14.28 -8.45 3.23
C MET A 28 13.98 -9.66 4.13
N GLY A 29 13.89 -10.87 3.57
CA GLY A 29 13.69 -12.10 4.32
C GLY A 29 14.84 -12.34 5.30
N PHE A 30 16.09 -12.19 4.86
CA PHE A 30 17.25 -12.27 5.76
C PHE A 30 17.27 -11.17 6.82
N PHE A 31 16.88 -9.94 6.46
CA PHE A 31 16.75 -8.86 7.43
C PHE A 31 15.74 -9.21 8.52
N SER A 32 14.55 -9.69 8.14
CA SER A 32 13.48 -10.06 9.09
C SER A 32 13.93 -11.19 10.05
N LEU A 33 14.71 -12.15 9.56
CA LEU A 33 15.28 -13.22 10.39
C LEU A 33 16.43 -12.72 11.29
N ALA A 34 17.24 -11.80 10.81
CA ALA A 34 18.37 -11.27 11.57
C ALA A 34 17.94 -10.21 12.60
N TYR A 35 16.87 -9.47 12.35
CA TYR A 35 16.40 -8.35 13.16
C TYR A 35 16.29 -8.66 14.66
N PRO A 36 15.69 -9.78 15.10
CA PRO A 36 15.60 -10.14 16.52
C PRO A 36 16.94 -10.30 17.21
N CYS A 37 17.98 -10.69 16.45
CA CYS A 37 19.33 -10.93 16.95
C CYS A 37 20.26 -9.72 16.80
N MET A 38 19.80 -8.64 16.18
CA MET A 38 20.62 -7.44 16.00
C MET A 38 20.71 -6.62 17.28
N SER A 39 21.89 -6.02 17.54
CA SER A 39 22.03 -5.00 18.57
C SER A 39 21.33 -3.71 18.15
N ASP A 40 20.88 -2.88 19.10
CA ASP A 40 20.21 -1.60 18.83
C ASP A 40 21.07 -0.67 17.97
N ARG A 41 22.40 -0.70 18.14
CA ARG A 41 23.34 0.03 17.28
C ARG A 41 23.25 -0.40 15.82
N ARG A 42 23.11 -1.71 15.53
CA ARG A 42 22.94 -2.22 14.16
C ARG A 42 21.56 -1.87 13.61
N ILE A 43 20.52 -2.01 14.42
CA ILE A 43 19.15 -1.65 14.07
C ILE A 43 19.07 -0.16 13.71
N ARG A 44 19.61 0.73 14.53
CA ARG A 44 19.66 2.18 14.27
C ARG A 44 20.40 2.53 12.96
N ARG A 45 21.34 1.71 12.51
CA ARG A 45 22.06 1.90 11.25
C ARG A 45 21.29 1.38 10.04
N SER A 46 20.25 0.58 10.23
CA SER A 46 19.45 0.01 9.14
C SER A 46 18.46 1.00 8.54
N LEU A 47 18.06 2.02 9.30
CA LEU A 47 17.13 3.05 8.86
C LEU A 47 17.70 4.43 9.13
N SER A 48 17.66 5.29 8.12
CA SER A 48 17.90 6.73 8.22
C SER A 48 16.67 7.50 7.76
N PHE A 49 16.58 8.76 8.12
CA PHE A 49 15.51 9.64 7.67
C PHE A 49 16.08 10.70 6.75
N SER A 50 15.36 11.04 5.67
CA SER A 50 15.71 12.21 4.87
C SER A 50 15.56 13.50 5.71
N PRO A 51 16.31 14.59 5.43
CA PRO A 51 16.16 15.84 6.15
C PRO A 51 14.70 16.34 6.14
N ALA A 52 14.03 16.27 5.01
CA ALA A 52 12.62 16.66 4.89
C ALA A 52 11.70 15.77 5.76
N ALA A 53 11.98 14.46 5.86
CA ALA A 53 11.22 13.56 6.73
C ALA A 53 11.38 13.94 8.21
N VAL A 54 12.60 14.31 8.64
CA VAL A 54 12.84 14.77 10.02
C VAL A 54 12.05 16.03 10.33
N VAL A 55 12.07 17.01 9.43
CA VAL A 55 11.30 18.26 9.58
C VAL A 55 9.81 17.95 9.68
N LYS A 56 9.28 17.12 8.78
CA LYS A 56 7.86 16.74 8.78
C LYS A 56 7.45 15.96 10.04
N MET A 57 8.26 15.04 10.51
CA MET A 57 7.99 14.32 11.76
C MET A 57 7.93 15.25 12.98
N ARG A 58 8.83 16.21 13.07
CA ARG A 58 8.82 17.22 14.15
C ARG A 58 7.60 18.13 14.07
N GLU A 59 7.19 18.53 12.87
CA GLU A 59 5.96 19.30 12.66
C GLU A 59 4.74 18.50 13.15
N LEU A 60 4.57 17.26 12.71
CA LEU A 60 3.48 16.39 13.12
C LEU A 60 3.49 16.10 14.62
N GLN A 61 4.66 15.96 15.22
CA GLN A 61 4.78 15.81 16.68
C GLN A 61 4.26 17.05 17.43
N ARG A 62 4.58 18.26 16.94
CA ARG A 62 4.14 19.53 17.58
C ARG A 62 2.63 19.71 17.53
N THR A 63 1.96 19.26 16.49
CA THR A 63 0.49 19.35 16.41
C THR A 63 -0.21 18.48 17.44
N GLY A 64 0.45 17.44 17.93
CA GLY A 64 -0.13 16.48 18.88
C GLY A 64 -1.21 15.58 18.29
N GLU A 65 -1.56 15.76 17.01
CA GLU A 65 -2.59 15.01 16.33
C GLU A 65 -2.18 13.55 16.07
N PRO A 66 -3.15 12.61 16.02
CA PRO A 66 -2.86 11.25 15.59
C PRO A 66 -2.40 11.22 14.13
N VAL A 67 -1.58 10.23 13.76
CA VAL A 67 -1.05 10.09 12.41
C VAL A 67 -1.25 8.67 11.88
N VAL A 68 -1.85 8.54 10.70
CA VAL A 68 -1.86 7.28 9.95
C VAL A 68 -0.78 7.33 8.88
N VAL A 69 0.17 6.40 8.96
CA VAL A 69 1.29 6.28 8.05
C VAL A 69 1.01 5.18 7.03
N PHE A 70 0.87 5.56 5.77
CA PHE A 70 0.66 4.66 4.63
C PHE A 70 2.02 4.16 4.14
N ILE A 71 2.28 2.87 4.25
CA ILE A 71 3.55 2.25 3.89
C ILE A 71 3.34 1.24 2.77
N PRO A 72 4.01 1.36 1.61
CA PRO A 72 4.03 0.31 0.61
C PRO A 72 5.03 -0.81 0.96
N HIS A 73 4.82 -2.01 0.42
CA HIS A 73 5.78 -3.11 0.53
C HIS A 73 6.96 -2.90 -0.44
N VAL A 74 7.76 -1.90 -0.17
CA VAL A 74 8.98 -1.57 -0.95
C VAL A 74 10.23 -1.78 -0.13
N ALA A 75 11.30 -2.16 -0.79
CA ALA A 75 12.63 -2.29 -0.21
C ALA A 75 12.63 -3.01 1.14
N LEU A 76 13.35 -2.47 2.09
CA LEU A 76 13.46 -2.98 3.46
C LEU A 76 12.39 -2.38 4.38
N PHE A 77 11.09 -2.46 4.02
CA PHE A 77 10.01 -1.85 4.83
C PHE A 77 10.00 -2.35 6.29
N GLU A 78 10.47 -3.56 6.57
CA GLU A 78 10.60 -4.09 7.95
C GLU A 78 11.57 -3.25 8.81
N THR A 79 12.49 -2.48 8.20
CA THR A 79 13.34 -1.55 8.97
C THR A 79 12.56 -0.48 9.71
N LEU A 80 11.33 -0.19 9.28
CA LEU A 80 10.43 0.75 9.93
C LEU A 80 10.07 0.33 11.35
N GLY A 81 10.14 -0.97 11.67
CA GLY A 81 10.02 -1.47 13.03
C GLY A 81 11.07 -0.90 13.99
N ALA A 82 12.21 -0.43 13.47
CA ALA A 82 13.26 0.22 14.25
C ALA A 82 12.99 1.71 14.55
N SER A 83 12.06 2.35 13.85
CA SER A 83 11.87 3.80 13.91
C SER A 83 11.61 4.35 15.33
N PRO A 84 10.85 3.69 16.24
CA PRO A 84 10.65 4.21 17.59
C PRO A 84 11.93 4.42 18.40
N LEU A 85 13.01 3.70 18.07
CA LEU A 85 14.29 3.84 18.78
C LEU A 85 14.96 5.21 18.56
N PHE A 86 14.58 5.95 17.50
CA PHE A 86 15.31 7.17 17.13
C PHE A 86 14.53 8.14 16.23
N ALA A 87 13.26 7.84 15.90
CA ALA A 87 12.41 8.78 15.18
C ALA A 87 12.04 9.95 16.08
N PRO A 88 12.05 11.18 15.56
CA PRO A 88 11.69 12.37 16.34
C PRO A 88 10.16 12.50 16.47
N ILE A 89 9.52 11.51 17.07
CA ILE A 89 8.07 11.49 17.33
C ILE A 89 7.71 11.73 18.80
N GLY A 90 8.73 12.02 19.64
CA GLY A 90 8.57 12.33 21.06
C GLY A 90 8.07 11.11 21.86
N ASP A 91 7.07 11.34 22.71
CA ASP A 91 6.40 10.33 23.53
C ASP A 91 5.37 9.49 22.78
N LYS A 92 5.12 9.80 21.51
CA LYS A 92 4.16 9.08 20.68
C LYS A 92 4.62 7.65 20.44
N LYS A 93 3.65 6.71 20.53
CA LYS A 93 3.89 5.30 20.24
C LYS A 93 3.56 4.99 18.78
N LEU A 94 4.41 4.21 18.12
CA LEU A 94 4.11 3.71 16.79
C LEU A 94 3.38 2.38 16.90
N GLY A 95 2.19 2.31 16.30
CA GLY A 95 1.42 1.07 16.14
C GLY A 95 1.62 0.48 14.75
N GLY A 96 1.44 -0.83 14.61
CA GLY A 96 1.45 -1.53 13.33
C GLY A 96 0.36 -2.59 13.25
N ILE A 97 -0.26 -2.75 12.08
CA ILE A 97 -1.25 -3.82 11.85
C ILE A 97 -0.56 -4.97 11.14
N TYR A 98 -0.72 -6.18 11.66
CA TYR A 98 -0.09 -7.37 11.11
C TYR A 98 -1.05 -8.56 11.01
N ARG A 99 -0.66 -9.56 10.24
CA ARG A 99 -1.37 -10.84 10.18
C ARG A 99 -0.64 -11.85 11.07
N PRO A 100 -1.32 -12.43 12.09
CA PRO A 100 -0.73 -13.44 12.94
C PRO A 100 -0.24 -14.66 12.15
N HIS A 101 0.87 -15.23 12.58
CA HIS A 101 1.41 -16.45 12.01
C HIS A 101 0.66 -17.66 12.59
N ARG A 102 0.53 -18.73 11.79
CA ARG A 102 -0.20 -19.94 12.22
C ARG A 102 0.53 -20.72 13.32
N ASN A 103 1.87 -20.70 13.31
CA ASN A 103 2.69 -21.36 14.33
C ASN A 103 2.87 -20.40 15.52
N PRO A 104 2.42 -20.76 16.74
CA PRO A 104 2.48 -19.87 17.91
C PRO A 104 3.90 -19.47 18.33
N ALA A 105 4.87 -20.36 18.17
CA ALA A 105 6.27 -20.07 18.51
C ALA A 105 6.88 -19.04 17.57
N ILE A 106 6.62 -19.17 16.25
CA ILE A 106 7.05 -18.19 15.25
C ILE A 106 6.32 -16.86 15.47
N GLU A 107 5.02 -16.92 15.78
CA GLU A 107 4.21 -15.73 16.08
C GLU A 107 4.81 -14.94 17.23
N LYS A 108 5.04 -15.62 18.38
CA LYS A 108 5.63 -14.99 19.55
C LYS A 108 6.99 -14.37 19.24
N TRP A 109 7.86 -15.12 18.58
CA TRP A 109 9.21 -14.66 18.23
C TRP A 109 9.18 -13.41 17.33
N MET A 110 8.30 -13.38 16.31
CA MET A 110 8.17 -12.23 15.43
C MET A 110 7.53 -11.02 16.12
N LEU A 111 6.56 -11.27 17.00
CA LEU A 111 5.89 -10.20 17.75
C LEU A 111 6.85 -9.55 18.74
N ASP A 112 7.56 -10.35 19.55
CA ASP A 112 8.58 -9.89 20.50
C ASP A 112 9.64 -9.03 19.76
N ALA A 113 10.06 -9.47 18.57
CA ALA A 113 11.03 -8.74 17.75
C ALA A 113 10.50 -7.37 17.29
N ARG A 114 9.25 -7.30 16.86
CA ARG A 114 8.64 -6.04 16.39
C ARG A 114 8.35 -5.08 17.54
N GLU A 115 7.92 -5.59 18.69
CA GLU A 115 7.60 -4.76 19.86
C GLU A 115 8.84 -4.36 20.68
N ARG A 116 9.96 -5.04 20.48
CA ARG A 116 11.24 -4.74 21.14
C ARG A 116 11.65 -3.27 21.05
N SER A 117 11.33 -2.60 19.93
CA SER A 117 11.67 -1.20 19.72
C SER A 117 10.63 -0.20 20.26
N GLY A 118 9.63 -0.69 21.03
CA GLY A 118 8.54 0.13 21.55
C GLY A 118 7.33 0.27 20.62
N ASN A 119 7.29 -0.50 19.53
CA ASN A 119 6.09 -0.58 18.70
C ASN A 119 4.97 -1.30 19.44
N ARG A 120 3.72 -1.01 19.04
CA ARG A 120 2.54 -1.76 19.47
C ARG A 120 1.90 -2.45 18.28
N MET A 121 1.81 -3.77 18.31
CA MET A 121 1.33 -4.56 17.18
C MET A 121 -0.13 -4.98 17.37
N PHE A 122 -0.96 -4.78 16.34
CA PHE A 122 -2.39 -5.11 16.35
C PHE A 122 -2.67 -6.23 15.35
N ALA A 123 -3.17 -7.35 15.84
CA ALA A 123 -3.61 -8.45 14.99
C ALA A 123 -4.78 -8.03 14.11
N ARG A 124 -4.74 -8.37 12.82
CA ARG A 124 -5.65 -7.87 11.78
C ARG A 124 -7.14 -8.09 12.08
N ASP A 125 -7.49 -9.20 12.71
CA ASP A 125 -8.87 -9.57 13.06
C ASP A 125 -9.49 -8.63 14.11
N LYS A 126 -8.67 -8.09 15.01
CA LYS A 126 -9.05 -7.13 16.06
C LYS A 126 -8.56 -5.70 15.80
N ALA A 127 -7.86 -5.48 14.67
CA ALA A 127 -7.14 -4.24 14.42
C ALA A 127 -8.03 -3.01 14.33
N LEU A 128 -9.26 -3.12 13.80
CA LEU A 128 -10.10 -1.94 13.61
C LEU A 128 -10.40 -1.22 14.93
N VAL A 129 -10.74 -1.96 15.97
CA VAL A 129 -11.05 -1.38 17.30
C VAL A 129 -9.78 -0.93 18.01
N SER A 130 -8.78 -1.83 18.12
CA SER A 130 -7.56 -1.55 18.88
C SER A 130 -6.68 -0.46 18.22
N ALA A 131 -6.57 -0.47 16.90
CA ALA A 131 -5.84 0.56 16.18
C ALA A 131 -6.57 1.91 16.20
N LYS A 132 -7.92 1.92 16.19
CA LYS A 132 -8.69 3.15 16.35
C LYS A 132 -8.48 3.75 17.75
N SER A 133 -8.55 2.94 18.82
CA SER A 133 -8.25 3.40 20.18
C SER A 133 -6.84 3.99 20.28
N HIS A 134 -5.84 3.29 19.72
CA HIS A 134 -4.46 3.76 19.68
C HIS A 134 -4.31 5.14 19.01
N LEU A 135 -5.03 5.38 17.91
CA LEU A 135 -5.05 6.68 17.25
C LEU A 135 -5.78 7.74 18.06
N LEU A 136 -6.90 7.39 18.75
CA LEU A 136 -7.63 8.32 19.62
C LEU A 136 -6.81 8.77 20.83
N ASP A 137 -5.80 7.98 21.24
CA ASP A 137 -4.78 8.35 22.23
C ASP A 137 -3.65 9.21 21.61
N ASN A 138 -3.91 9.82 20.44
CA ASN A 138 -2.98 10.67 19.70
C ASN A 138 -1.65 10.01 19.33
N ASN A 139 -1.63 8.70 19.12
CA ASN A 139 -0.46 7.94 18.68
C ASN A 139 -0.39 7.84 17.14
N TRP A 140 0.68 7.23 16.66
CA TRP A 140 0.93 7.00 15.23
C TRP A 140 0.64 5.56 14.86
N LEU A 141 0.05 5.32 13.69
CA LEU A 141 -0.27 3.98 13.20
C LEU A 141 0.28 3.77 11.79
N ALA A 142 1.17 2.81 11.63
CA ALA A 142 1.69 2.38 10.35
C ALA A 142 0.82 1.27 9.74
N VAL A 143 0.42 1.43 8.48
CA VAL A 143 -0.40 0.44 7.76
C VAL A 143 0.21 0.13 6.40
N LEU A 144 0.54 -1.13 6.19
CA LEU A 144 0.91 -1.66 4.88
C LEU A 144 -0.37 -1.79 4.03
N TYR A 145 -0.49 -0.99 2.96
CA TYR A 145 -1.78 -0.75 2.29
C TYR A 145 -1.91 -1.31 0.87
N ASP A 146 -0.79 -1.61 0.20
CA ASP A 146 -0.69 -1.80 -1.25
C ASP A 146 -0.91 -3.23 -1.75
N GLN A 147 -1.30 -4.15 -0.87
CA GLN A 147 -1.66 -5.52 -1.27
C GLN A 147 -3.11 -5.62 -1.76
N ASN A 148 -3.40 -6.71 -2.49
CA ASN A 148 -4.75 -6.99 -2.95
C ASN A 148 -5.70 -7.29 -1.80
N ALA A 149 -6.78 -6.51 -1.68
CA ALA A 149 -7.77 -6.62 -0.61
C ALA A 149 -8.96 -7.55 -0.93
N GLY A 150 -8.93 -8.25 -2.08
CA GLY A 150 -10.02 -9.15 -2.47
C GLY A 150 -11.29 -8.39 -2.88
N ILE A 151 -12.44 -9.04 -2.70
CA ILE A 151 -13.74 -8.49 -3.09
C ILE A 151 -14.26 -7.38 -2.16
N ASN A 152 -13.66 -7.25 -0.98
CA ASN A 152 -14.05 -6.24 0.02
C ASN A 152 -13.23 -4.95 -0.05
N GLY A 153 -12.27 -4.88 -0.98
CA GLY A 153 -11.44 -3.70 -1.16
C GLY A 153 -12.14 -2.56 -1.91
N THR A 154 -11.53 -1.39 -1.84
CA THR A 154 -11.84 -0.24 -2.69
C THR A 154 -11.26 -0.46 -4.08
N LEU A 155 -12.02 -0.13 -5.12
CA LEU A 155 -11.53 -0.17 -6.50
C LEU A 155 -10.74 1.11 -6.78
N ILE A 156 -9.51 0.94 -7.23
CA ILE A 156 -8.60 2.04 -7.60
C ILE A 156 -7.94 1.75 -8.94
N THR A 157 -7.34 2.76 -9.53
CA THR A 157 -6.38 2.62 -10.64
C THR A 157 -4.96 2.51 -10.07
N PHE A 158 -4.20 1.52 -10.54
CA PHE A 158 -2.79 1.36 -10.20
C PHE A 158 -2.03 0.73 -11.37
N LEU A 159 -0.99 1.40 -11.85
CA LEU A 159 -0.22 1.04 -13.05
C LEU A 159 -1.16 0.79 -14.25
N GLU A 160 -2.02 1.76 -14.50
CA GLU A 160 -3.02 1.75 -15.58
C GLU A 160 -3.96 0.53 -15.57
N ARG A 161 -4.19 -0.07 -14.40
CA ARG A 161 -5.10 -1.21 -14.23
C ARG A 161 -5.97 -1.03 -13.00
N LEU A 162 -7.22 -1.48 -13.10
CA LEU A 162 -8.09 -1.54 -11.94
C LEU A 162 -7.53 -2.54 -10.92
N ALA A 163 -7.48 -2.13 -9.66
CA ALA A 163 -6.94 -2.92 -8.57
C ALA A 163 -7.81 -2.79 -7.32
N SER A 164 -7.89 -3.87 -6.55
CA SER A 164 -8.53 -3.85 -5.22
C SER A 164 -7.52 -3.44 -4.16
N ALA A 165 -7.82 -2.42 -3.38
CA ALA A 165 -6.99 -1.92 -2.28
C ALA A 165 -7.74 -1.91 -0.96
N THR A 166 -7.03 -2.04 0.16
CA THR A 166 -7.67 -1.97 1.48
C THR A 166 -8.12 -0.55 1.79
N PRO A 167 -9.39 -0.33 2.17
CA PRO A 167 -9.86 0.99 2.60
C PRO A 167 -9.43 1.34 4.04
N LEU A 168 -8.87 0.37 4.77
CA LEU A 168 -8.64 0.46 6.21
C LEU A 168 -7.88 1.72 6.66
N PRO A 169 -6.70 2.08 6.09
CA PRO A 169 -5.97 3.25 6.57
C PRO A 169 -6.73 4.55 6.32
N GLY A 170 -7.44 4.69 5.19
CA GLY A 170 -8.27 5.85 4.92
C GLY A 170 -9.47 5.98 5.87
N LEU A 171 -10.13 4.85 6.19
CA LEU A 171 -11.23 4.82 7.17
C LEU A 171 -10.75 5.16 8.58
N LEU A 172 -9.58 4.66 8.98
CA LEU A 172 -8.98 4.99 10.27
C LEU A 172 -8.63 6.48 10.32
N ALA A 173 -7.99 7.04 9.30
CA ALA A 173 -7.64 8.45 9.24
C ALA A 173 -8.90 9.34 9.38
N LYS A 174 -9.96 9.06 8.62
CA LYS A 174 -11.23 9.80 8.73
C LYS A 174 -11.89 9.64 10.10
N GLY A 175 -11.98 8.40 10.59
CA GLY A 175 -12.72 8.09 11.85
C GLY A 175 -12.04 8.58 13.12
N THR A 176 -10.75 8.96 13.06
CA THR A 176 -9.98 9.51 14.17
C THR A 176 -9.49 10.94 13.93
N LYS A 177 -9.84 11.53 12.77
CA LYS A 177 -9.33 12.83 12.30
C LYS A 177 -7.80 12.87 12.22
N ALA A 178 -7.16 11.71 12.02
CA ALA A 178 -5.70 11.61 11.96
C ALA A 178 -5.14 12.24 10.68
N ARG A 179 -3.94 12.84 10.81
CA ARG A 179 -3.14 13.27 9.66
C ARG A 179 -2.71 12.04 8.87
N ALA A 180 -2.78 12.12 7.55
CA ALA A 180 -2.39 11.03 6.67
C ALA A 180 -1.02 11.31 6.02
N VAL A 181 -0.09 10.38 6.17
CA VAL A 181 1.28 10.52 5.69
C VAL A 181 1.67 9.30 4.87
N PHE A 182 2.22 9.52 3.70
CA PHE A 182 2.85 8.48 2.90
C PHE A 182 4.32 8.34 3.30
N ALA A 183 4.75 7.14 3.65
CA ALA A 183 6.11 6.84 4.06
C ALA A 183 6.75 5.87 3.06
N LEU A 184 7.86 6.28 2.46
CA LEU A 184 8.56 5.51 1.44
C LEU A 184 9.97 5.16 1.91
N PRO A 185 10.24 3.91 2.33
CA PRO A 185 11.60 3.44 2.56
C PRO A 185 12.26 3.17 1.20
N GLN A 186 13.38 3.80 0.93
CA GLN A 186 14.19 3.57 -0.27
C GLN A 186 15.48 2.84 0.12
N ARG A 187 15.79 1.78 -0.59
CA ARG A 187 17.00 0.99 -0.32
C ARG A 187 18.26 1.81 -0.63
N LYS A 188 19.10 2.00 0.38
CA LYS A 188 20.40 2.66 0.25
C LYS A 188 21.53 1.67 -0.06
N SER A 189 21.61 0.58 0.72
CA SER A 189 22.60 -0.49 0.57
C SER A 189 22.08 -1.74 1.28
N PHE A 190 22.89 -2.79 1.38
CA PHE A 190 22.53 -4.03 2.10
C PHE A 190 22.11 -3.72 3.55
N PHE A 191 20.89 -4.14 3.92
CA PHE A 191 20.24 -3.89 5.21
C PHE A 191 20.11 -2.41 5.59
N ARG A 192 20.11 -1.49 4.64
CA ARG A 192 19.97 -0.06 4.91
C ARG A 192 18.95 0.59 3.99
N ALA A 193 18.04 1.36 4.60
CA ALA A 193 17.06 2.18 3.92
C ALA A 193 17.10 3.63 4.42
N THR A 194 16.62 4.55 3.57
CA THR A 194 16.32 5.94 3.94
C THR A 194 14.83 6.15 3.82
N LEU A 195 14.19 6.64 4.87
CA LEU A 195 12.77 6.94 4.88
C LEU A 195 12.50 8.36 4.38
N PHE A 196 11.61 8.45 3.40
CA PHE A 196 11.01 9.68 2.93
C PHE A 196 9.57 9.76 3.41
N LEU A 197 9.13 10.96 3.80
CA LEU A 197 7.77 11.22 4.25
C LEU A 197 7.14 12.32 3.41
N GLN A 198 5.88 12.12 3.04
CA GLN A 198 5.07 13.11 2.36
C GLN A 198 3.67 13.13 2.99
N GLU A 199 3.22 14.30 3.44
CA GLU A 199 1.84 14.46 3.88
C GLU A 199 0.89 14.38 2.69
N MET A 200 -0.23 13.70 2.88
CA MET A 200 -1.23 13.49 1.85
C MET A 200 -2.28 14.59 1.87
N ARG A 201 -2.79 14.94 0.70
CA ARG A 201 -3.71 16.08 0.49
C ARG A 201 -5.17 15.71 0.65
N SER A 202 -5.53 14.51 0.22
CA SER A 202 -6.92 14.04 0.27
C SER A 202 -7.43 13.96 1.70
N LYS A 203 -8.70 14.27 1.90
CA LYS A 203 -9.41 14.11 3.18
C LYS A 203 -10.45 12.99 3.12
N ASP A 204 -10.74 12.50 1.93
CA ASP A 204 -11.65 11.38 1.71
C ASP A 204 -10.91 10.05 1.82
N PRO A 205 -11.48 9.02 2.49
CA PRO A 205 -10.83 7.71 2.64
C PRO A 205 -10.42 7.06 1.32
N ASN A 206 -11.29 7.10 0.29
CA ASN A 206 -10.98 6.53 -1.02
C ASN A 206 -9.93 7.36 -1.75
N GLY A 207 -10.02 8.69 -1.63
CA GLY A 207 -9.02 9.63 -2.15
C GLY A 207 -7.63 9.40 -1.55
N LEU A 208 -7.54 9.15 -0.24
CA LEU A 208 -6.27 8.79 0.42
C LEU A 208 -5.68 7.49 -0.15
N ILE A 209 -6.53 6.48 -0.40
CA ILE A 209 -6.06 5.23 -1.00
C ILE A 209 -5.59 5.46 -2.45
N ALA A 210 -6.32 6.25 -3.22
CA ALA A 210 -5.93 6.58 -4.60
C ALA A 210 -4.61 7.36 -4.63
N GLU A 211 -4.48 8.42 -3.84
CA GLU A 211 -3.28 9.25 -3.74
C GLU A 211 -2.05 8.44 -3.29
N SER A 212 -2.21 7.54 -2.30
CA SER A 212 -1.10 6.70 -1.85
C SER A 212 -0.59 5.76 -2.96
N HIS A 213 -1.48 5.25 -3.81
CA HIS A 213 -1.09 4.42 -4.95
C HIS A 213 -0.50 5.23 -6.09
N GLU A 214 -0.96 6.46 -6.31
CA GLU A 214 -0.35 7.38 -7.27
C GLU A 214 1.08 7.76 -6.88
N LEU A 215 1.32 8.05 -5.59
CA LEU A 215 2.66 8.30 -5.06
C LEU A 215 3.58 7.09 -5.23
N LEU A 216 3.08 5.89 -4.94
CA LEU A 216 3.80 4.64 -5.18
C LEU A 216 4.08 4.44 -6.67
N GLU A 217 3.10 4.62 -7.55
CA GLU A 217 3.26 4.47 -8.99
C GLU A 217 4.32 5.42 -9.54
N ARG A 218 4.32 6.68 -9.11
CA ARG A 218 5.32 7.68 -9.47
C ARG A 218 6.73 7.22 -9.09
N TYR A 219 6.88 6.65 -7.89
CA TYR A 219 8.15 6.08 -7.46
C TYR A 219 8.58 4.90 -8.34
N LEU A 220 7.69 3.93 -8.57
CA LEU A 220 8.00 2.74 -9.37
C LEU A 220 8.36 3.07 -10.82
N ARG A 221 7.80 4.15 -11.37
CA ARG A 221 8.10 4.62 -12.74
C ARG A 221 9.38 5.45 -12.82
N SER A 222 9.96 5.87 -11.70
CA SER A 222 11.13 6.75 -11.71
C SER A 222 12.41 6.07 -12.22
N SER A 223 12.57 4.76 -12.01
CA SER A 223 13.71 3.98 -12.51
C SER A 223 13.45 2.47 -12.38
N ASP A 224 14.22 1.66 -13.12
CA ASP A 224 14.18 0.20 -12.99
C ASP A 224 14.58 -0.27 -11.59
N LYS A 225 15.50 0.44 -10.94
CA LYS A 225 15.90 0.19 -9.55
C LYS A 225 14.73 0.41 -8.62
N ALA A 226 14.05 1.55 -8.69
CA ALA A 226 12.87 1.85 -7.89
C ALA A 226 11.74 0.85 -8.16
N CYS A 227 11.52 0.50 -9.43
CA CYS A 227 10.54 -0.51 -9.81
C CYS A 227 10.84 -1.87 -9.16
N ALA A 228 12.11 -2.29 -9.13
CA ALA A 228 12.53 -3.56 -8.55
C ALA A 228 12.34 -3.63 -7.03
N GLU A 229 12.27 -2.50 -6.34
CA GLU A 229 12.12 -2.47 -4.88
C GLU A 229 10.73 -2.88 -4.39
N TRP A 230 9.70 -2.94 -5.25
CA TRP A 230 8.36 -3.33 -4.85
C TRP A 230 8.15 -4.85 -4.82
N LEU A 231 7.20 -5.30 -3.99
CA LEU A 231 6.87 -6.72 -3.79
C LEU A 231 6.10 -7.30 -4.99
N TRP A 232 6.78 -7.50 -6.13
CA TRP A 232 6.20 -8.03 -7.37
C TRP A 232 5.70 -9.48 -7.28
N ALA A 233 6.15 -10.25 -6.30
CA ALA A 233 5.66 -11.62 -6.06
C ALA A 233 4.20 -11.65 -5.60
N HIS A 234 3.67 -10.55 -5.03
CA HIS A 234 2.28 -10.48 -4.64
C HIS A 234 1.34 -10.37 -5.84
N GLY A 235 0.30 -11.21 -5.88
CA GLY A 235 -0.73 -11.18 -6.93
C GLY A 235 -1.63 -9.94 -6.85
N ARG A 236 -1.11 -8.76 -7.21
CA ARG A 236 -1.76 -7.47 -7.01
C ARG A 236 -3.14 -7.38 -7.66
N TRP A 237 -3.32 -7.99 -8.82
CA TRP A 237 -4.57 -7.96 -9.60
C TRP A 237 -5.33 -9.29 -9.59
N LYS A 238 -5.05 -10.18 -8.63
CA LYS A 238 -5.68 -11.53 -8.60
C LYS A 238 -7.21 -11.51 -8.51
N THR A 239 -7.80 -10.49 -7.88
CA THR A 239 -9.25 -10.35 -7.77
C THR A 239 -9.88 -10.11 -9.15
N GLN A 240 -9.25 -9.29 -9.99
CA GLN A 240 -9.73 -8.96 -11.33
C GLN A 240 -9.47 -10.11 -12.34
N ASN A 241 -8.58 -11.04 -12.03
CA ASN A 241 -8.29 -12.17 -12.90
C ASN A 241 -9.40 -13.24 -12.89
N ARG A 242 -10.28 -13.24 -11.89
CA ARG A 242 -11.39 -14.19 -11.75
C ARG A 242 -12.70 -13.42 -11.97
N ALA A 243 -13.42 -13.76 -13.05
CA ALA A 243 -14.64 -13.04 -13.45
C ALA A 243 -15.66 -12.84 -12.32
N PRO A 244 -16.06 -13.86 -11.52
CA PRO A 244 -17.02 -13.66 -10.44
C PRO A 244 -16.56 -12.63 -9.39
N ASN A 245 -15.27 -12.68 -9.03
CA ASN A 245 -14.72 -11.75 -8.02
C ASN A 245 -14.62 -10.32 -8.55
N ARG A 246 -14.25 -10.15 -9.83
CA ARG A 246 -14.21 -8.85 -10.50
C ARG A 246 -15.58 -8.18 -10.50
N PHE A 247 -16.62 -8.90 -10.89
CA PHE A 247 -17.98 -8.37 -10.92
C PHE A 247 -18.49 -8.00 -9.53
N ARG A 248 -18.24 -8.84 -8.51
CA ARG A 248 -18.59 -8.52 -7.12
C ARG A 248 -17.91 -7.26 -6.61
N LEU A 249 -16.64 -7.03 -6.96
CA LEU A 249 -15.93 -5.82 -6.58
C LEU A 249 -16.53 -4.58 -7.23
N VAL A 250 -16.80 -4.64 -8.52
CA VAL A 250 -17.39 -3.52 -9.29
C VAL A 250 -18.82 -3.24 -8.84
N ALA A 251 -19.64 -4.26 -8.65
CA ALA A 251 -21.05 -4.12 -8.26
C ALA A 251 -21.26 -3.42 -6.91
N LYS A 252 -20.27 -3.44 -6.03
CA LYS A 252 -20.31 -2.74 -4.72
C LYS A 252 -20.06 -1.24 -4.82
N ARG A 253 -19.63 -0.75 -5.98
CA ARG A 253 -19.28 0.66 -6.16
C ARG A 253 -20.47 1.43 -6.73
N LYS A 254 -20.87 2.47 -5.99
CA LYS A 254 -21.86 3.45 -6.47
C LYS A 254 -21.22 4.63 -7.21
N ASP A 255 -19.92 4.80 -7.02
CA ASP A 255 -19.11 5.95 -7.42
C ASP A 255 -17.95 5.53 -8.35
N LEU A 256 -18.27 4.76 -9.41
CA LEU A 256 -17.28 4.47 -10.45
C LEU A 256 -16.91 5.77 -11.17
N PRO A 257 -15.63 5.99 -11.43
CA PRO A 257 -15.23 7.13 -12.26
C PRO A 257 -15.88 7.01 -13.66
N PRO A 258 -16.06 8.12 -14.36
CA PRO A 258 -16.54 8.10 -15.75
C PRO A 258 -15.67 7.17 -16.62
N PRO A 259 -16.22 6.54 -17.66
CA PRO A 259 -15.49 5.57 -18.48
C PRO A 259 -14.17 6.10 -19.07
N GLU A 260 -14.10 7.37 -19.41
CA GLU A 260 -12.91 8.06 -19.90
C GLU A 260 -11.77 8.11 -18.89
N ASN A 261 -12.08 8.06 -17.59
CA ASN A 261 -11.10 8.06 -16.50
C ASN A 261 -10.61 6.65 -16.13
N PHE A 262 -11.16 5.60 -16.74
CA PHE A 262 -10.60 4.26 -16.56
C PHE A 262 -9.28 4.12 -17.32
N PRO A 263 -8.35 3.33 -16.79
CA PRO A 263 -7.09 3.04 -17.48
C PRO A 263 -7.34 2.45 -18.88
N ARG A 264 -6.55 2.83 -19.88
CA ARG A 264 -6.67 2.32 -21.26
C ARG A 264 -6.60 0.79 -21.36
N LYS A 265 -5.92 0.13 -20.44
CA LYS A 265 -5.85 -1.34 -20.35
C LYS A 265 -7.11 -1.98 -19.75
N THR A 266 -8.13 -1.19 -19.36
CA THR A 266 -9.38 -1.72 -18.82
C THR A 266 -10.24 -2.27 -19.95
N LYS A 267 -10.62 -3.55 -19.83
CA LYS A 267 -11.56 -4.19 -20.76
C LYS A 267 -12.96 -4.09 -20.18
N PHE A 268 -13.89 -3.58 -20.99
CA PHE A 268 -15.30 -3.52 -20.66
C PHE A 268 -16.00 -4.77 -21.18
N TRP A 269 -16.83 -5.37 -20.36
CA TRP A 269 -17.77 -6.41 -20.75
C TRP A 269 -19.18 -5.92 -20.41
N ILE A 270 -20.02 -5.76 -21.42
CA ILE A 270 -21.37 -5.21 -21.29
C ILE A 270 -22.36 -6.35 -21.50
N ARG A 271 -23.16 -6.63 -20.47
CA ARG A 271 -24.27 -7.57 -20.60
C ARG A 271 -25.49 -6.79 -21.04
N MET A 272 -25.96 -7.10 -22.25
CA MET A 272 -27.17 -6.54 -22.82
C MET A 272 -28.42 -7.22 -22.26
N PRO A 273 -29.58 -6.53 -22.23
CA PRO A 273 -30.86 -7.16 -21.97
C PRO A 273 -31.20 -8.23 -23.04
N ASN A 274 -32.09 -9.16 -22.68
CA ASN A 274 -32.46 -10.26 -23.59
C ASN A 274 -33.60 -9.87 -24.57
N TRP A 275 -34.34 -8.80 -24.32
CA TRP A 275 -35.47 -8.37 -25.11
C TRP A 275 -35.02 -7.37 -26.19
N LEU A 276 -35.53 -7.53 -27.41
CA LEU A 276 -35.11 -6.72 -28.56
C LEU A 276 -35.32 -5.21 -28.31
N GLY A 277 -36.51 -4.83 -27.79
CA GLY A 277 -36.81 -3.42 -27.46
C GLY A 277 -35.81 -2.84 -26.45
N ASP A 278 -35.51 -3.56 -25.40
CA ASP A 278 -34.54 -3.14 -24.35
C ASP A 278 -33.12 -3.03 -24.91
N VAL A 279 -32.75 -3.92 -25.84
CA VAL A 279 -31.45 -3.83 -26.55
C VAL A 279 -31.38 -2.56 -27.38
N VAL A 280 -32.44 -2.24 -28.13
CA VAL A 280 -32.51 -1.01 -28.94
C VAL A 280 -32.40 0.21 -28.04
N MET A 281 -33.14 0.25 -26.93
CA MET A 281 -33.06 1.37 -25.97
C MET A 281 -31.69 1.49 -25.29
N ALA A 282 -30.89 0.41 -25.20
CA ALA A 282 -29.55 0.43 -24.64
C ALA A 282 -28.45 0.84 -25.63
N LEU A 283 -28.74 0.93 -26.93
CA LEU A 283 -27.77 1.31 -27.98
C LEU A 283 -27.11 2.68 -27.73
N PRO A 284 -27.81 3.74 -27.29
CA PRO A 284 -27.17 5.02 -26.98
C PRO A 284 -26.08 4.93 -25.92
N LEU A 285 -26.26 4.04 -24.93
CA LEU A 285 -25.22 3.77 -23.92
C LEU A 285 -23.96 3.18 -24.54
N LEU A 286 -24.09 2.22 -25.45
CA LEU A 286 -22.97 1.62 -26.17
C LEU A 286 -22.25 2.64 -27.04
N GLN A 287 -22.99 3.50 -27.72
CA GLN A 287 -22.44 4.58 -28.54
C GLN A 287 -21.66 5.58 -27.66
N ALA A 288 -22.24 6.01 -26.53
CA ALA A 288 -21.58 6.90 -25.58
C ALA A 288 -20.27 6.29 -25.02
N LEU A 289 -20.31 5.01 -24.69
CA LEU A 289 -19.11 4.28 -24.24
C LEU A 289 -18.05 4.21 -25.34
N ARG A 290 -18.45 3.97 -26.59
CA ARG A 290 -17.53 3.93 -27.73
C ARG A 290 -16.90 5.27 -28.04
N ILE A 291 -17.65 6.36 -27.85
CA ILE A 291 -17.15 7.73 -28.00
C ILE A 291 -16.17 8.06 -26.89
N ALA A 292 -16.52 7.74 -25.62
CA ALA A 292 -15.67 7.99 -24.45
C ALA A 292 -14.37 7.14 -24.46
N ARG A 293 -14.44 5.95 -25.06
CA ARG A 293 -13.34 4.96 -25.10
C ARG A 293 -13.24 4.35 -26.50
N PRO A 294 -12.65 5.06 -27.47
CA PRO A 294 -12.46 4.56 -28.84
C PRO A 294 -11.43 3.44 -28.94
N ASP A 295 -10.54 3.32 -27.94
CA ASP A 295 -9.55 2.27 -27.74
C ASP A 295 -10.22 0.95 -27.24
#